data_ad2792a7436753ff3ea547ddd6b6dc9f
#
_entry.id   ad2792a7436753ff3ea547ddd6b6dc9f
#
_cell.length_a   1.000
_cell.length_b   1.000
_cell.length_c   1.000
_cell.angle_alpha   90.00
_cell.angle_beta   90.00
_cell.angle_gamma   90.00
#
_symmetry.space_group_name_H-M   'P 1'
#
loop_
_entity.id
_entity.type
_entity.pdbx_description
1 polymer ?
#
loop_
_entity_poly.entity_id
_entity_poly.type
_entity_poly.pdbx_seq_one_letter_code
_entity_poly.pdbx_strand_id
1 'polypeptide(L)'
;MATQKKKKKAARPARKRPAPRPERQQPESLRLRSMAASFTVNDLDKSVAWYRDVLGFVVGEHWEQGGSVRGIQMKAGACDIMLGQDDFAKGRDRKKGDGFRLWVATVQDITAVAARIKANGWALDREPSETPWGDWVFAVTDPDGFKITVVQE
;
A
#
# COMPACT_ATOMS: atom_id res chain seq x y z
N MET A 1 15.12 -55.05 -13.10
CA MET A 1 15.85 -53.81 -13.50
C MET A 1 14.82 -52.70 -13.74
N ALA A 2 14.69 -51.77 -12.84
CA ALA A 2 13.70 -50.66 -12.92
C ALA A 2 14.37 -49.38 -13.48
N THR A 3 13.92 -48.95 -14.64
CA THR A 3 14.45 -47.77 -15.35
C THR A 3 13.84 -46.49 -14.76
N GLN A 4 14.61 -45.71 -13.99
CA GLN A 4 14.22 -44.40 -13.50
C GLN A 4 14.11 -43.37 -14.65
N LYS A 5 12.90 -42.91 -14.96
CA LYS A 5 12.65 -41.77 -15.84
C LYS A 5 13.03 -40.46 -15.16
N LYS A 6 14.12 -39.81 -15.56
CA LYS A 6 14.50 -38.45 -15.16
C LYS A 6 13.41 -37.45 -15.62
N LYS A 7 12.69 -36.83 -14.68
CA LYS A 7 11.78 -35.69 -14.97
C LYS A 7 12.63 -34.47 -15.41
N LYS A 8 12.48 -34.02 -16.64
CA LYS A 8 13.05 -32.75 -17.13
C LYS A 8 12.39 -31.61 -16.35
N LYS A 9 13.20 -30.81 -15.62
CA LYS A 9 12.76 -29.53 -15.03
C LYS A 9 12.36 -28.59 -16.16
N ALA A 10 11.13 -28.08 -16.13
CA ALA A 10 10.67 -27.06 -17.05
C ALA A 10 11.48 -25.76 -16.84
N ALA A 11 11.98 -25.20 -17.94
CA ALA A 11 12.73 -23.95 -17.92
C ALA A 11 11.81 -22.79 -17.47
N ARG A 12 12.28 -21.99 -16.53
CA ARG A 12 11.58 -20.80 -16.02
C ARG A 12 11.44 -19.79 -17.18
N PRO A 13 10.23 -19.25 -17.47
CA PRO A 13 10.06 -18.29 -18.55
C PRO A 13 10.96 -17.06 -18.30
N ALA A 14 11.64 -16.60 -19.34
CA ALA A 14 12.53 -15.44 -19.29
C ALA A 14 11.71 -14.19 -18.85
N ARG A 15 12.17 -13.51 -17.81
CA ARG A 15 11.59 -12.23 -17.37
C ARG A 15 11.69 -11.24 -18.53
N LYS A 16 10.55 -10.70 -18.99
CA LYS A 16 10.55 -9.58 -19.94
C LYS A 16 11.39 -8.45 -19.37
N ARG A 17 12.29 -7.90 -20.17
CA ARG A 17 13.09 -6.72 -19.78
C ARG A 17 12.12 -5.58 -19.42
N PRO A 18 12.34 -4.86 -18.30
CA PRO A 18 11.57 -3.67 -17.99
C PRO A 18 11.67 -2.66 -19.14
N ALA A 19 10.58 -1.93 -19.39
CA ALA A 19 10.61 -0.82 -20.36
C ALA A 19 11.74 0.16 -20.00
N PRO A 20 12.39 0.77 -21.01
CA PRO A 20 13.40 1.80 -20.75
C PRO A 20 12.75 2.94 -19.95
N ARG A 21 13.44 3.41 -18.89
CA ARG A 21 12.99 4.55 -18.11
C ARG A 21 13.00 5.81 -18.98
N PRO A 22 12.04 6.74 -18.77
CA PRO A 22 12.05 8.03 -19.45
C PRO A 22 13.40 8.73 -19.27
N GLU A 23 13.88 9.37 -20.32
CA GLU A 23 15.11 10.15 -20.27
C GLU A 23 14.93 11.33 -19.32
N ARG A 24 15.88 11.54 -18.42
CA ARG A 24 15.82 12.59 -17.41
C ARG A 24 16.41 13.86 -17.98
N GLN A 25 15.66 14.95 -17.90
CA GLN A 25 16.06 16.24 -18.47
C GLN A 25 17.09 16.98 -17.62
N GLN A 26 17.26 16.61 -16.34
CA GLN A 26 18.21 17.24 -15.43
C GLN A 26 18.95 16.18 -14.60
N PRO A 27 20.25 16.40 -14.30
CA PRO A 27 20.99 15.52 -13.42
C PRO A 27 20.46 15.61 -11.98
N GLU A 28 20.26 14.48 -11.33
CA GLU A 28 19.82 14.40 -9.95
C GLU A 28 21.00 14.13 -9.03
N SER A 29 21.04 14.81 -7.89
CA SER A 29 22.01 14.56 -6.83
C SER A 29 21.68 13.30 -6.02
N LEU A 30 20.38 12.92 -5.94
CA LEU A 30 19.88 11.73 -5.24
C LEU A 30 19.12 10.82 -6.20
N ARG A 31 19.50 9.52 -6.22
CA ARG A 31 18.85 8.50 -7.05
C ARG A 31 18.15 7.47 -6.18
N LEU A 32 16.83 7.60 -6.04
CA LEU A 32 16.01 6.63 -5.32
C LEU A 32 15.60 5.46 -6.24
N ARG A 33 15.51 4.26 -5.66
CA ARG A 33 15.00 3.05 -6.35
C ARG A 33 13.55 2.75 -5.96
N SER A 34 13.18 3.07 -4.75
CA SER A 34 11.82 2.89 -4.22
C SER A 34 11.56 3.95 -3.15
N MET A 35 10.30 4.15 -2.85
CA MET A 35 9.83 4.96 -1.75
C MET A 35 8.63 4.25 -1.13
N ALA A 36 8.58 4.21 0.19
CA ALA A 36 7.44 3.68 0.93
C ALA A 36 7.05 4.67 2.04
N ALA A 37 5.75 4.83 2.27
CA ALA A 37 5.25 5.58 3.40
C ALA A 37 5.32 4.71 4.66
N SER A 38 5.67 5.33 5.80
CA SER A 38 5.67 4.66 7.11
C SER A 38 4.67 5.35 8.03
N PHE A 39 3.68 4.60 8.51
CA PHE A 39 2.63 5.06 9.40
C PHE A 39 2.83 4.50 10.79
N THR A 40 2.85 5.38 11.80
CA THR A 40 2.83 4.97 13.19
C THR A 40 1.37 4.87 13.62
N VAL A 41 0.90 3.65 13.94
CA VAL A 41 -0.50 3.35 14.23
C VAL A 41 -0.73 3.05 15.71
N ASN A 42 -1.92 3.34 16.23
CA ASN A 42 -2.26 3.12 17.63
C ASN A 42 -2.42 1.63 17.97
N ASP A 43 -2.92 0.85 17.02
CA ASP A 43 -3.18 -0.58 17.14
C ASP A 43 -2.78 -1.25 15.83
N LEU A 44 -1.64 -1.94 15.86
CA LEU A 44 -1.05 -2.53 14.66
C LEU A 44 -1.96 -3.60 14.04
N ASP A 45 -2.55 -4.47 14.87
CA ASP A 45 -3.40 -5.56 14.39
C ASP A 45 -4.68 -5.03 13.74
N LYS A 46 -5.30 -4.01 14.36
CA LYS A 46 -6.48 -3.34 13.82
C LYS A 46 -6.18 -2.63 12.49
N SER A 47 -5.05 -1.95 12.41
CA SER A 47 -4.65 -1.27 11.18
C SER A 47 -4.32 -2.26 10.07
N VAL A 48 -3.60 -3.35 10.37
CA VAL A 48 -3.33 -4.43 9.41
C VAL A 48 -4.63 -5.03 8.88
N ALA A 49 -5.58 -5.34 9.77
CA ALA A 49 -6.89 -5.87 9.38
C ALA A 49 -7.62 -4.89 8.44
N TRP A 50 -7.60 -3.59 8.75
CA TRP A 50 -8.24 -2.57 7.92
C TRP A 50 -7.60 -2.46 6.53
N TYR A 51 -6.27 -2.35 6.44
CA TYR A 51 -5.58 -2.28 5.15
C TYR A 51 -5.80 -3.53 4.31
N ARG A 52 -5.81 -4.72 4.95
CA ARG A 52 -6.05 -6.00 4.27
C ARG A 52 -7.51 -6.14 3.82
N ASP A 53 -8.48 -5.98 4.73
CA ASP A 53 -9.87 -6.38 4.51
C ASP A 53 -10.67 -5.27 3.84
N VAL A 54 -10.39 -3.99 4.12
CA VAL A 54 -11.09 -2.84 3.55
C VAL A 54 -10.43 -2.37 2.25
N LEU A 55 -9.12 -2.12 2.26
CA LEU A 55 -8.41 -1.63 1.07
C LEU A 55 -7.92 -2.74 0.13
N GLY A 56 -7.73 -3.98 0.64
CA GLY A 56 -7.29 -5.11 -0.16
C GLY A 56 -5.78 -5.22 -0.31
N PHE A 57 -5.02 -4.68 0.63
CA PHE A 57 -3.58 -4.91 0.72
C PHE A 57 -3.25 -6.34 1.12
N VAL A 58 -2.04 -6.77 0.82
CA VAL A 58 -1.49 -8.07 1.23
C VAL A 58 -0.42 -7.85 2.29
N VAL A 59 -0.43 -8.66 3.34
CA VAL A 59 0.59 -8.64 4.40
C VAL A 59 1.92 -9.12 3.82
N GLY A 60 2.98 -8.35 4.03
CA GLY A 60 4.35 -8.65 3.63
C GLY A 60 5.24 -9.07 4.80
N GLU A 61 6.38 -8.41 4.95
CA GLU A 61 7.34 -8.69 6.00
C GLU A 61 6.89 -8.18 7.36
N HIS A 62 7.38 -8.85 8.42
CA HIS A 62 7.16 -8.47 9.82
C HIS A 62 8.48 -8.06 10.44
N TRP A 63 8.45 -7.06 11.32
CA TRP A 63 9.60 -6.65 12.13
C TRP A 63 9.28 -6.82 13.60
N GLU A 64 10.13 -7.60 14.26
CA GLU A 64 9.99 -7.93 15.69
C GLU A 64 11.01 -7.18 16.53
N GLN A 65 10.60 -6.80 17.73
CA GLN A 65 11.47 -6.23 18.73
C GLN A 65 11.03 -6.75 20.11
N GLY A 66 11.95 -7.32 20.86
CA GLY A 66 11.65 -7.87 22.20
C GLY A 66 10.62 -9.01 22.19
N GLY A 67 10.59 -9.84 21.15
CA GLY A 67 9.65 -10.96 21.01
C GLY A 67 8.22 -10.58 20.64
N SER A 68 8.00 -9.32 20.24
CA SER A 68 6.70 -8.82 19.75
C SER A 68 6.83 -8.19 18.38
N VAL A 69 5.85 -8.40 17.51
CA VAL A 69 5.76 -7.73 16.21
C VAL A 69 5.52 -6.24 16.45
N ARG A 70 6.42 -5.40 15.94
CA ARG A 70 6.38 -3.95 16.08
C ARG A 70 6.12 -3.22 14.77
N GLY A 71 6.25 -3.91 13.65
CA GLY A 71 6.00 -3.35 12.35
C GLY A 71 5.64 -4.42 11.32
N ILE A 72 4.87 -4.02 10.32
CA ILE A 72 4.39 -4.89 9.23
C ILE A 72 4.42 -4.11 7.94
N GLN A 73 4.93 -4.75 6.88
CA GLN A 73 4.81 -4.27 5.52
C GLN A 73 3.45 -4.66 4.94
N MET A 74 2.74 -3.69 4.36
CA MET A 74 1.52 -3.90 3.62
C MET A 74 1.78 -3.62 2.13
N LYS A 75 1.40 -4.52 1.25
CA LYS A 75 1.73 -4.50 -0.18
C LYS A 75 0.47 -4.33 -1.03
N ALA A 76 0.53 -3.44 -2.02
CA ALA A 76 -0.52 -3.26 -3.03
C ALA A 76 0.12 -3.09 -4.41
N GLY A 77 0.06 -4.14 -5.25
CA GLY A 77 0.72 -4.13 -6.55
C GLY A 77 2.24 -3.95 -6.44
N ALA A 78 2.76 -2.86 -7.00
CA ALA A 78 4.18 -2.50 -6.93
C ALA A 78 4.52 -1.55 -5.77
N CYS A 79 3.52 -1.16 -4.97
CA CYS A 79 3.67 -0.20 -3.88
C CYS A 79 3.60 -0.88 -2.52
N ASP A 80 4.33 -0.31 -1.58
CA ASP A 80 4.37 -0.77 -0.19
C ASP A 80 4.13 0.40 0.75
N ILE A 81 3.50 0.10 1.90
CA ILE A 81 3.50 0.96 3.08
C ILE A 81 3.99 0.16 4.29
N MET A 82 4.52 0.86 5.28
CA MET A 82 4.97 0.28 6.55
C MET A 82 4.02 0.72 7.65
N LEU A 83 3.52 -0.21 8.45
CA LEU A 83 2.75 0.07 9.65
C LEU A 83 3.62 -0.23 10.86
N GLY A 84 3.82 0.74 11.75
CA GLY A 84 4.59 0.58 12.98
C GLY A 84 3.73 0.85 14.21
N GLN A 85 3.83 -0.04 15.22
CA GLN A 85 3.12 0.14 16.49
C GLN A 85 3.64 1.37 17.23
N ASP A 86 2.76 2.27 17.63
CA ASP A 86 3.12 3.43 18.47
C ASP A 86 3.56 2.94 19.85
N ASP A 87 4.64 3.50 20.38
CA ASP A 87 5.12 3.28 21.74
C ASP A 87 4.43 4.20 22.77
N PHE A 88 3.61 5.13 22.27
CA PHE A 88 2.89 6.15 23.02
C PHE A 88 3.76 7.11 23.84
N ALA A 89 5.05 7.17 23.58
CA ALA A 89 5.96 8.10 24.27
C ALA A 89 5.58 9.57 24.06
N LYS A 90 4.84 9.89 22.99
CA LYS A 90 4.31 11.24 22.69
C LYS A 90 2.84 11.43 23.03
N GLY A 91 2.26 10.54 23.86
CA GLY A 91 0.86 10.56 24.25
C GLY A 91 -0.06 9.71 23.36
N ARG A 92 -1.12 9.17 23.95
CA ARG A 92 -2.10 8.30 23.27
C ARG A 92 -3.06 9.08 22.36
N ASP A 93 -3.39 10.32 22.74
CA ASP A 93 -4.38 11.16 22.04
C ASP A 93 -3.76 12.01 20.93
N ARG A 94 -2.54 11.70 20.54
CA ARG A 94 -1.85 12.41 19.48
C ARG A 94 -2.59 12.23 18.15
N LYS A 95 -2.99 13.36 17.54
CA LYS A 95 -3.49 13.36 16.17
C LYS A 95 -2.46 12.81 15.20
N LYS A 96 -2.87 11.85 14.37
CA LYS A 96 -2.06 11.26 13.31
C LYS A 96 -2.60 11.70 11.95
N GLY A 97 -1.76 11.67 10.93
CA GLY A 97 -2.14 12.02 9.57
C GLY A 97 -2.37 13.52 9.30
N ASP A 98 -2.22 14.40 10.29
CA ASP A 98 -2.34 15.84 10.07
C ASP A 98 -1.23 16.35 9.13
N GLY A 99 -1.62 17.10 8.09
CA GLY A 99 -0.68 17.63 7.09
C GLY A 99 -0.11 16.59 6.12
N PHE A 100 -0.56 15.34 6.20
CA PHE A 100 -0.12 14.26 5.31
C PHE A 100 -1.31 13.66 4.56
N ARG A 101 -1.09 13.38 3.27
CA ARG A 101 -2.04 12.64 2.42
C ARG A 101 -1.27 11.70 1.51
N LEU A 102 -1.65 10.43 1.51
CA LEU A 102 -1.15 9.47 0.54
C LEU A 102 -1.99 9.60 -0.74
N TRP A 103 -1.31 9.84 -1.87
CA TRP A 103 -1.91 9.86 -3.18
C TRP A 103 -1.47 8.62 -3.94
N VAL A 104 -2.41 7.75 -4.27
CA VAL A 104 -2.14 6.46 -4.93
C VAL A 104 -2.93 6.35 -6.22
N ALA A 105 -2.30 5.82 -7.25
CA ALA A 105 -2.90 5.63 -8.56
C ALA A 105 -3.13 4.15 -8.86
N THR A 106 -4.23 3.84 -9.55
CA THR A 106 -4.59 2.49 -9.95
C THR A 106 -5.27 2.48 -11.32
N VAL A 107 -5.04 1.41 -12.07
CA VAL A 107 -5.77 1.12 -13.32
C VAL A 107 -7.10 0.40 -13.08
N GLN A 108 -7.44 0.09 -11.82
CA GLN A 108 -8.71 -0.53 -11.48
C GLN A 108 -9.83 0.51 -11.54
N ASP A 109 -11.06 0.06 -11.83
CA ASP A 109 -12.25 0.90 -11.69
C ASP A 109 -12.43 1.34 -10.23
N ILE A 110 -12.16 2.61 -9.94
CA ILE A 110 -12.22 3.16 -8.58
C ILE A 110 -13.65 3.24 -8.06
N THR A 111 -14.68 3.23 -8.90
CA THR A 111 -16.07 3.15 -8.48
C THR A 111 -16.35 1.78 -7.85
N ALA A 112 -15.85 0.71 -8.48
CA ALA A 112 -15.95 -0.64 -7.93
C ALA A 112 -15.13 -0.80 -6.64
N VAL A 113 -13.91 -0.21 -6.59
CA VAL A 113 -13.07 -0.20 -5.38
C VAL A 113 -13.79 0.53 -4.24
N ALA A 114 -14.33 1.71 -4.48
CA ALA A 114 -15.08 2.49 -3.50
C ALA A 114 -16.33 1.75 -2.98
N ALA A 115 -17.06 1.08 -3.89
CA ALA A 115 -18.22 0.26 -3.52
C ALA A 115 -17.82 -0.91 -2.60
N ARG A 116 -16.69 -1.58 -2.86
CA ARG A 116 -16.16 -2.64 -2.00
C ARG A 116 -15.79 -2.12 -0.61
N ILE A 117 -15.15 -0.96 -0.51
CA ILE A 117 -14.80 -0.33 0.77
C ILE A 117 -16.06 -0.10 1.60
N LYS A 118 -17.11 0.47 1.00
CA LYS A 118 -18.41 0.68 1.67
C LYS A 118 -19.09 -0.63 2.06
N ALA A 119 -19.03 -1.65 1.22
CA ALA A 119 -19.59 -2.98 1.51
C ALA A 119 -18.87 -3.65 2.72
N ASN A 120 -17.60 -3.32 2.95
CA ASN A 120 -16.82 -3.74 4.13
C ASN A 120 -17.07 -2.82 5.37
N GLY A 121 -18.10 -1.97 5.33
CA GLY A 121 -18.55 -1.17 6.47
C GLY A 121 -17.74 0.10 6.72
N TRP A 122 -16.94 0.58 5.74
CA TRP A 122 -16.15 1.79 5.91
C TRP A 122 -16.67 2.95 5.05
N ALA A 123 -16.79 4.13 5.65
CA ALA A 123 -17.25 5.32 4.96
C ALA A 123 -16.12 5.97 4.13
N LEU A 124 -16.48 6.58 3.02
CA LEU A 124 -15.58 7.40 2.22
C LEU A 124 -15.65 8.86 2.70
N ASP A 125 -14.52 9.57 2.65
CA ASP A 125 -14.46 11.02 2.87
C ASP A 125 -14.96 11.77 1.64
N ARG A 126 -14.75 11.18 0.45
CA ARG A 126 -15.20 11.67 -0.84
C ARG A 126 -15.59 10.51 -1.73
N GLU A 127 -16.82 10.55 -2.26
CA GLU A 127 -17.28 9.60 -3.28
C GLU A 127 -16.50 9.79 -4.60
N PRO A 128 -16.41 8.73 -5.45
CA PRO A 128 -15.81 8.84 -6.77
C PRO A 128 -16.36 10.03 -7.54
N SER A 129 -15.49 10.95 -7.91
CA SER A 129 -15.84 12.19 -8.61
C SER A 129 -14.62 12.78 -9.31
N GLU A 130 -14.89 13.57 -10.35
CA GLU A 130 -13.85 14.28 -11.08
C GLU A 130 -13.31 15.47 -10.27
N THR A 131 -12.00 15.68 -10.34
CA THR A 131 -11.34 16.87 -9.80
C THR A 131 -11.44 18.04 -10.81
N PRO A 132 -11.23 19.30 -10.39
CA PRO A 132 -11.23 20.44 -11.32
C PRO A 132 -10.16 20.35 -12.44
N TRP A 133 -9.15 19.53 -12.25
CA TRP A 133 -8.07 19.29 -13.23
C TRP A 133 -8.22 17.99 -14.02
N GLY A 134 -9.37 17.26 -13.87
CA GLY A 134 -9.75 16.13 -14.73
C GLY A 134 -9.44 14.75 -14.19
N ASP A 135 -8.85 14.60 -13.00
CA ASP A 135 -8.60 13.30 -12.39
C ASP A 135 -9.90 12.73 -11.78
N TRP A 136 -10.15 11.44 -12.00
CA TRP A 136 -11.23 10.69 -11.35
C TRP A 136 -10.73 10.11 -10.03
N VAL A 137 -11.27 10.54 -8.89
CA VAL A 137 -10.74 10.20 -7.57
C VAL A 137 -11.83 9.90 -6.55
N PHE A 138 -11.49 9.08 -5.52
CA PHE A 138 -12.20 9.05 -4.24
C PHE A 138 -11.21 9.24 -3.08
N ALA A 139 -11.72 9.49 -1.87
CA ALA A 139 -10.88 9.63 -0.68
C ALA A 139 -11.44 8.84 0.50
N VAL A 140 -10.52 8.34 1.32
CA VAL A 140 -10.81 7.57 2.53
C VAL A 140 -9.78 7.91 3.60
N THR A 141 -10.20 7.86 4.88
CA THR A 141 -9.31 8.01 6.04
C THR A 141 -9.21 6.67 6.76
N ASP A 142 -8.01 6.27 7.13
CA ASP A 142 -7.75 5.04 7.88
C ASP A 142 -8.14 5.17 9.37
N PRO A 143 -8.09 4.08 10.18
CA PRO A 143 -8.48 4.12 11.59
C PRO A 143 -7.68 5.09 12.47
N ASP A 144 -6.47 5.46 12.06
CA ASP A 144 -5.58 6.37 12.79
C ASP A 144 -5.62 7.83 12.29
N GLY A 145 -6.36 8.10 11.21
CA GLY A 145 -6.52 9.45 10.66
C GLY A 145 -5.63 9.74 9.45
N PHE A 146 -4.92 8.75 8.90
CA PHE A 146 -4.14 8.92 7.66
C PHE A 146 -5.07 8.97 6.45
N LYS A 147 -4.95 10.05 5.70
CA LYS A 147 -5.80 10.31 4.53
C LYS A 147 -5.21 9.70 3.26
N ILE A 148 -6.04 9.00 2.52
CA ILE A 148 -5.66 8.33 1.26
C ILE A 148 -6.59 8.83 0.16
N THR A 149 -6.01 9.34 -0.93
CA THR A 149 -6.73 9.64 -2.18
C THR A 149 -6.34 8.60 -3.21
N VAL A 150 -7.33 7.96 -3.78
CA VAL A 150 -7.16 6.96 -4.85
C VAL A 150 -7.57 7.58 -6.17
N VAL A 151 -6.70 7.50 -7.16
CA VAL A 151 -6.85 8.07 -8.50
C VAL A 151 -6.94 6.94 -9.52
N GLN A 152 -7.84 7.06 -10.46
CA GLN A 152 -7.89 6.19 -11.63
C GLN A 152 -6.95 6.68 -12.71
N GLU A 153 -6.04 5.81 -13.19
CA GLU A 153 -5.21 6.03 -14.39
C GLU A 153 -5.92 5.54 -15.66
#